data_8ed764e4bb6339b8a3cacafbd05809cc
#
_entry.id   8ed764e4bb6339b8a3cacafbd05809cc
#
_cell.length_a   1.000
_cell.length_b   1.000
_cell.length_c   1.000
_cell.angle_alpha   90.00
_cell.angle_beta   90.00
_cell.angle_gamma   90.00
#
_symmetry.space_group_name_H-M   'P 1'
#
loop_
_entity.id
_entity.type
_entity.pdbx_description
1 polymer ?
#
loop_
_entity_poly.entity_id
_entity_poly.type
_entity_poly.pdbx_seq_one_letter_code
_entity_poly.pdbx_strand_id
1 'polypeptide(L)'
;MIMTELEKIEYTKSFIDKLANGINPLDGTPVPDGELLNNVRISRCMFYVSDILRQVIENGGVKPQKKEKKAPFEITSEQLERFEYSDRPIALSEISGRLKALIDSEKMKTLSYNDLANWLIDIGALEEYENSEGRNKKRPTEMGESLGISEEKRSGMYGDYIVVVYNLEAQQFVIDNLSSVIAMKNK
;
A
#
# COMPACT_ATOMS: atom_id res chain seq x y z
N MET A 1 -24.31 -1.23 23.71
CA MET A 1 -23.76 0.10 23.41
C MET A 1 -22.33 -0.11 22.90
N ILE A 2 -21.99 0.41 21.72
CA ILE A 2 -20.63 0.26 21.16
C ILE A 2 -19.80 1.41 21.73
N MET A 3 -18.74 1.09 22.47
CA MET A 3 -17.82 2.09 23.02
C MET A 3 -17.11 2.84 21.89
N THR A 4 -17.00 4.14 22.01
CA THR A 4 -16.16 4.98 21.12
C THR A 4 -14.69 4.66 21.34
N GLU A 5 -13.81 5.08 20.41
CA GLU A 5 -12.37 4.86 20.54
C GLU A 5 -11.79 5.56 21.78
N LEU A 6 -12.27 6.77 22.10
CA LEU A 6 -11.84 7.51 23.28
C LEU A 6 -12.26 6.78 24.57
N GLU A 7 -13.50 6.32 24.67
CA GLU A 7 -13.99 5.54 25.82
C GLU A 7 -13.18 4.25 26.03
N LYS A 8 -12.75 3.58 24.96
CA LYS A 8 -11.87 2.41 25.08
C LYS A 8 -10.49 2.77 25.65
N ILE A 9 -9.93 3.90 25.23
CA ILE A 9 -8.65 4.40 25.74
C ILE A 9 -8.76 4.76 27.22
N GLU A 10 -9.82 5.47 27.62
CA GLU A 10 -10.09 5.81 29.02
C GLU A 10 -10.26 4.56 29.88
N TYR A 11 -11.03 3.58 29.40
CA TYR A 11 -11.20 2.30 30.06
C TYR A 11 -9.87 1.56 30.22
N THR A 12 -9.07 1.47 29.15
CA THR A 12 -7.74 0.84 29.19
C THR A 12 -6.81 1.53 30.18
N LYS A 13 -6.80 2.87 30.18
CA LYS A 13 -6.01 3.66 31.14
C LYS A 13 -6.38 3.33 32.58
N SER A 14 -7.68 3.20 32.88
CA SER A 14 -8.13 2.88 34.22
C SER A 14 -7.60 1.52 34.75
N PHE A 15 -7.44 0.53 33.87
CA PHE A 15 -6.84 -0.76 34.18
C PHE A 15 -5.34 -0.65 34.42
N ILE A 16 -4.64 0.07 33.56
CA ILE A 16 -3.19 0.31 33.68
C ILE A 16 -2.87 1.06 34.98
N ASP A 17 -3.68 2.08 35.34
CA ASP A 17 -3.53 2.82 36.60
C ASP A 17 -3.64 1.92 37.81
N LYS A 18 -4.62 1.03 37.85
CA LYS A 18 -4.81 0.08 38.96
C LYS A 18 -3.63 -0.87 39.08
N LEU A 19 -3.22 -1.49 37.96
CA LEU A 19 -2.06 -2.39 37.93
C LEU A 19 -0.76 -1.68 38.32
N ALA A 20 -0.53 -0.45 37.87
CA ALA A 20 0.62 0.35 38.25
C ALA A 20 0.70 0.60 39.78
N ASN A 21 -0.46 0.71 40.42
CA ASN A 21 -0.59 0.88 41.88
C ASN A 21 -0.69 -0.44 42.66
N GLY A 22 -0.45 -1.58 42.01
CA GLY A 22 -0.50 -2.90 42.66
C GLY A 22 -1.92 -3.34 43.03
N ILE A 23 -2.94 -2.88 42.29
CA ILE A 23 -4.34 -3.21 42.47
C ILE A 23 -4.83 -4.07 41.32
N ASN A 24 -5.48 -5.19 41.62
CA ASN A 24 -6.16 -6.01 40.62
C ASN A 24 -7.34 -5.23 39.99
N PRO A 25 -7.33 -4.95 38.69
CA PRO A 25 -8.39 -4.14 38.08
C PRO A 25 -9.76 -4.81 38.03
N LEU A 26 -9.83 -6.14 38.20
CA LEU A 26 -11.07 -6.92 38.08
C LEU A 26 -11.92 -6.89 39.38
N ASP A 27 -11.26 -6.98 40.53
CA ASP A 27 -11.92 -7.09 41.83
C ASP A 27 -11.52 -5.98 42.82
N GLY A 28 -10.49 -5.19 42.50
CA GLY A 28 -10.00 -4.10 43.36
C GLY A 28 -9.14 -4.56 44.53
N THR A 29 -8.74 -5.84 44.58
CA THR A 29 -7.89 -6.35 45.66
C THR A 29 -6.40 -5.98 45.40
N PRO A 30 -5.57 -5.86 46.45
CA PRO A 30 -4.12 -5.71 46.27
C PRO A 30 -3.52 -6.94 45.54
N VAL A 31 -2.61 -6.70 44.61
CA VAL A 31 -1.81 -7.76 44.00
C VAL A 31 -0.83 -8.30 45.06
N PRO A 32 -0.75 -9.63 45.27
CA PRO A 32 0.14 -10.23 46.29
C PRO A 32 1.63 -9.89 46.08
N ASP A 33 2.33 -9.77 47.17
CA ASP A 33 3.79 -9.60 47.16
C ASP A 33 4.46 -10.82 46.48
N GLY A 34 5.40 -10.56 45.57
CA GLY A 34 6.09 -11.59 44.81
C GLY A 34 5.46 -11.96 43.47
N GLU A 35 4.25 -11.51 43.18
CA GLU A 35 3.72 -11.64 41.83
C GLU A 35 4.43 -10.70 40.84
N LEU A 36 4.50 -11.12 39.56
CA LEU A 36 5.16 -10.37 38.49
C LEU A 36 4.61 -8.94 38.35
N LEU A 37 3.31 -8.78 38.53
CA LEU A 37 2.62 -7.48 38.41
C LEU A 37 2.93 -6.51 39.55
N ASN A 38 3.40 -7.02 40.71
CA ASN A 38 3.83 -6.20 41.84
C ASN A 38 5.35 -5.87 41.79
N ASN A 39 6.00 -6.07 40.63
CA ASN A 39 7.40 -5.72 40.46
C ASN A 39 7.56 -4.23 40.16
N VAL A 40 8.45 -3.55 40.91
CA VAL A 40 8.70 -2.09 40.79
C VAL A 40 9.07 -1.68 39.37
N ARG A 41 9.80 -2.51 38.61
CA ARG A 41 10.15 -2.18 37.20
C ARG A 41 8.93 -2.22 36.30
N ILE A 42 8.02 -3.16 36.53
CA ILE A 42 6.76 -3.30 35.80
C ILE A 42 5.83 -2.14 36.15
N SER A 43 5.67 -1.83 37.44
CA SER A 43 4.87 -0.67 37.88
C SER A 43 5.35 0.63 37.23
N ARG A 44 6.67 0.87 37.17
CA ARG A 44 7.24 2.06 36.47
C ARG A 44 6.91 2.09 34.98
N CYS A 45 6.96 0.96 34.29
CA CYS A 45 6.55 0.86 32.89
C CYS A 45 5.06 1.16 32.73
N MET A 46 4.20 0.65 33.62
CA MET A 46 2.77 0.89 33.57
C MET A 46 2.42 2.37 33.85
N PHE A 47 3.09 3.03 34.80
CA PHE A 47 2.96 4.47 35.02
C PHE A 47 3.34 5.26 33.77
N TYR A 48 4.40 4.90 33.08
CA TYR A 48 4.79 5.56 31.83
C TYR A 48 3.74 5.37 30.72
N VAL A 49 3.23 4.15 30.56
CA VAL A 49 2.15 3.87 29.60
C VAL A 49 0.88 4.65 29.95
N SER A 50 0.51 4.70 31.25
CA SER A 50 -0.63 5.48 31.72
C SER A 50 -0.49 6.97 31.41
N ASP A 51 0.72 7.53 31.55
CA ASP A 51 0.98 8.94 31.21
C ASP A 51 0.84 9.21 29.71
N ILE A 52 1.30 8.28 28.86
CA ILE A 52 1.07 8.38 27.39
C ILE A 52 -0.45 8.35 27.09
N LEU A 53 -1.19 7.40 27.70
CA LEU A 53 -2.64 7.32 27.48
C LEU A 53 -3.36 8.59 27.96
N ARG A 54 -2.93 9.18 29.08
CA ARG A 54 -3.45 10.47 29.56
C ARG A 54 -3.26 11.57 28.52
N GLN A 55 -2.05 11.69 27.93
CA GLN A 55 -1.77 12.68 26.89
C GLN A 55 -2.64 12.44 25.65
N VAL A 56 -2.86 11.19 25.26
CA VAL A 56 -3.74 10.83 24.14
C VAL A 56 -5.18 11.27 24.43
N ILE A 57 -5.69 11.04 25.64
CA ILE A 57 -7.04 11.45 26.05
C ILE A 57 -7.17 12.97 26.04
N GLU A 58 -6.22 13.69 26.64
CA GLU A 58 -6.19 15.17 26.67
C GLU A 58 -6.17 15.78 25.27
N ASN A 59 -5.56 15.09 24.29
CA ASN A 59 -5.55 15.49 22.87
C ASN A 59 -6.80 15.07 22.09
N GLY A 60 -7.79 14.47 22.76
CA GLY A 60 -9.06 14.03 22.13
C GLY A 60 -8.94 12.73 21.34
N GLY A 61 -8.03 11.83 21.73
CA GLY A 61 -7.80 10.52 21.11
C GLY A 61 -6.57 10.47 20.22
N VAL A 62 -6.36 9.29 19.62
CA VAL A 62 -5.29 9.09 18.62
C VAL A 62 -5.72 9.82 17.35
N LYS A 63 -5.14 10.98 17.10
CA LYS A 63 -5.34 11.68 15.83
C LYS A 63 -4.66 10.85 14.73
N PRO A 64 -5.38 10.40 13.70
CA PRO A 64 -4.71 9.79 12.55
C PRO A 64 -3.69 10.80 12.03
N GLN A 65 -2.43 10.40 11.94
CA GLN A 65 -1.43 11.24 11.29
C GLN A 65 -1.96 11.61 9.91
N LYS A 66 -2.21 12.89 9.65
CA LYS A 66 -2.50 13.37 8.31
C LYS A 66 -1.26 13.03 7.48
N LYS A 67 -1.34 11.94 6.72
CA LYS A 67 -0.32 11.64 5.69
C LYS A 67 -0.28 12.87 4.80
N GLU A 68 0.86 13.52 4.71
CA GLU A 68 1.07 14.60 3.75
C GLU A 68 0.62 14.12 2.38
N LYS A 69 -0.14 14.97 1.66
CA LYS A 69 -0.60 14.63 0.33
C LYS A 69 0.62 14.51 -0.55
N LYS A 70 0.88 13.31 -1.06
CA LYS A 70 1.98 13.06 -2.00
C LYS A 70 1.82 13.97 -3.22
N ALA A 71 2.93 14.53 -3.68
CA ALA A 71 2.99 15.28 -4.92
C ALA A 71 2.51 14.41 -6.12
N PRO A 72 2.00 15.00 -7.20
CA PRO A 72 1.73 14.27 -8.43
C PRO A 72 2.97 13.48 -8.89
N PHE A 73 2.75 12.46 -9.73
CA PHE A 73 3.87 11.73 -10.32
C PHE A 73 4.60 12.64 -11.31
N GLU A 74 5.89 12.79 -11.11
CA GLU A 74 6.81 13.47 -12.01
C GLU A 74 8.07 12.63 -12.14
N ILE A 75 8.68 12.63 -13.31
CA ILE A 75 9.93 11.95 -13.57
C ILE A 75 10.78 12.79 -14.51
N THR A 76 12.07 12.95 -14.19
CA THR A 76 13.00 13.72 -15.01
C THR A 76 13.61 12.83 -16.11
N SER A 77 14.14 13.46 -17.18
CA SER A 77 14.83 12.74 -18.24
C SER A 77 16.01 11.92 -17.70
N GLU A 78 16.78 12.49 -16.76
CA GLU A 78 17.89 11.79 -16.10
C GLU A 78 17.45 10.54 -15.30
N GLN A 79 16.26 10.59 -14.71
CA GLN A 79 15.68 9.43 -14.04
C GLN A 79 15.22 8.38 -15.04
N LEU A 80 14.60 8.80 -16.16
CA LEU A 80 14.17 7.90 -17.24
C LEU A 80 15.35 7.20 -17.92
N GLU A 81 16.48 7.86 -18.09
CA GLU A 81 17.70 7.25 -18.62
C GLU A 81 18.21 6.06 -17.78
N ARG A 82 17.81 6.00 -16.51
CA ARG A 82 18.13 4.89 -15.60
C ARG A 82 17.09 3.77 -15.65
N PHE A 83 16.08 3.88 -16.52
CA PHE A 83 15.10 2.81 -16.65
C PHE A 83 15.74 1.57 -17.28
N GLU A 84 15.69 0.46 -16.56
CA GLU A 84 16.25 -0.79 -17.04
C GLU A 84 15.22 -1.55 -17.87
N TYR A 85 15.44 -1.63 -19.16
CA TYR A 85 14.64 -2.47 -20.06
C TYR A 85 14.98 -3.95 -19.86
N SER A 86 14.02 -4.81 -20.20
CA SER A 86 14.19 -6.26 -20.14
C SER A 86 14.20 -6.84 -21.55
N ASP A 87 15.20 -7.67 -21.86
CA ASP A 87 15.26 -8.44 -23.11
C ASP A 87 14.15 -9.52 -23.16
N ARG A 88 13.63 -9.90 -21.99
CA ARG A 88 12.49 -10.83 -21.92
C ARG A 88 11.19 -10.06 -21.77
N PRO A 89 10.10 -10.58 -22.35
CA PRO A 89 8.78 -9.99 -22.12
C PRO A 89 8.44 -9.95 -20.63
N ILE A 90 8.02 -8.79 -20.13
CA ILE A 90 7.65 -8.55 -18.74
C ILE A 90 6.22 -8.06 -18.62
N ALA A 91 5.61 -8.28 -17.46
CA ALA A 91 4.27 -7.79 -17.17
C ALA A 91 4.25 -6.27 -16.92
N LEU A 92 3.13 -5.62 -17.19
CA LEU A 92 2.96 -4.17 -16.97
C LEU A 92 3.15 -3.77 -15.48
N SER A 93 2.84 -4.67 -14.56
CA SER A 93 3.12 -4.47 -13.13
C SER A 93 4.61 -4.36 -12.82
N GLU A 94 5.45 -5.04 -13.60
CA GLU A 94 6.90 -4.95 -13.46
C GLU A 94 7.43 -3.63 -14.02
N ILE A 95 6.91 -3.17 -15.17
CA ILE A 95 7.21 -1.83 -15.71
C ILE A 95 6.85 -0.76 -14.68
N SER A 96 5.63 -0.82 -14.09
CA SER A 96 5.20 0.07 -13.01
C SER A 96 6.14 0.02 -11.79
N GLY A 97 6.59 -1.18 -11.41
CA GLY A 97 7.54 -1.38 -10.31
C GLY A 97 8.89 -0.72 -10.57
N ARG A 98 9.42 -0.85 -11.79
CA ARG A 98 10.69 -0.21 -12.21
C ARG A 98 10.58 1.31 -12.23
N LEU A 99 9.48 1.86 -12.75
CA LEU A 99 9.20 3.31 -12.69
C LEU A 99 9.12 3.83 -11.25
N LYS A 100 8.48 3.06 -10.35
CA LYS A 100 8.42 3.40 -8.94
C LYS A 100 9.79 3.44 -8.27
N ALA A 101 10.72 2.58 -8.68
CA ALA A 101 12.08 2.54 -8.15
C ALA A 101 12.92 3.76 -8.52
N LEU A 102 12.54 4.49 -9.57
CA LEU A 102 13.25 5.70 -10.05
C LEU A 102 12.88 6.97 -9.30
N ILE A 103 11.81 6.95 -8.49
CA ILE A 103 11.27 8.12 -7.79
C ILE A 103 11.23 7.93 -6.28
N ASP A 104 11.13 9.02 -5.53
CA ASP A 104 10.83 8.98 -4.09
C ASP A 104 9.33 8.70 -3.88
N SER A 105 8.97 7.43 -3.79
CA SER A 105 7.58 6.98 -3.62
C SER A 105 6.97 7.31 -2.25
N GLU A 106 7.74 7.84 -1.30
CA GLU A 106 7.22 8.34 -0.03
C GLU A 106 6.63 9.75 -0.19
N LYS A 107 7.27 10.59 -1.00
CA LYS A 107 6.88 11.98 -1.26
C LYS A 107 5.98 12.15 -2.47
N MET A 108 6.03 11.24 -3.43
CA MET A 108 5.37 11.33 -4.72
C MET A 108 4.40 10.17 -4.96
N LYS A 109 3.30 10.42 -5.68
CA LYS A 109 2.40 9.37 -6.17
C LYS A 109 3.13 8.53 -7.22
N THR A 110 2.82 7.24 -7.29
CA THR A 110 3.39 6.33 -8.28
C THR A 110 2.43 6.12 -9.45
N LEU A 111 2.93 5.77 -10.62
CA LEU A 111 2.10 5.22 -11.69
C LEU A 111 1.82 3.75 -11.38
N SER A 112 0.56 3.41 -11.22
CA SER A 112 0.13 2.05 -10.96
C SER A 112 -0.02 1.25 -12.26
N TYR A 113 -0.14 -0.07 -12.15
CA TYR A 113 -0.56 -0.93 -13.25
C TYR A 113 -1.82 -0.41 -13.94
N ASN A 114 -2.82 0.03 -13.16
CA ASN A 114 -4.08 0.50 -13.73
C ASN A 114 -3.93 1.81 -14.51
N ASP A 115 -3.06 2.71 -14.08
CA ASP A 115 -2.81 3.96 -14.81
C ASP A 115 -2.23 3.66 -16.21
N LEU A 116 -1.26 2.77 -16.30
CA LEU A 116 -0.65 2.35 -17.55
C LEU A 116 -1.64 1.55 -18.42
N ALA A 117 -2.37 0.61 -17.81
CA ALA A 117 -3.32 -0.23 -18.53
C ALA A 117 -4.50 0.58 -19.09
N ASN A 118 -5.04 1.53 -18.33
CA ASN A 118 -6.13 2.39 -18.78
C ASN A 118 -5.69 3.27 -19.95
N TRP A 119 -4.47 3.79 -19.92
CA TRP A 119 -3.93 4.53 -21.05
C TRP A 119 -3.79 3.63 -22.31
N LEU A 120 -3.31 2.40 -22.15
CA LEU A 120 -3.20 1.46 -23.27
C LEU A 120 -4.57 1.06 -23.84
N ILE A 121 -5.61 1.03 -23.01
CA ILE A 121 -7.00 0.84 -23.46
C ILE A 121 -7.48 2.08 -24.22
N ASP A 122 -7.22 3.27 -23.69
CA ASP A 122 -7.64 4.54 -24.30
C ASP A 122 -7.06 4.73 -25.72
N ILE A 123 -5.82 4.32 -25.94
CA ILE A 123 -5.18 4.34 -27.26
C ILE A 123 -5.54 3.13 -28.14
N GLY A 124 -6.30 2.16 -27.62
CA GLY A 124 -6.73 0.97 -28.36
C GLY A 124 -5.69 -0.15 -28.48
N ALA A 125 -4.59 -0.10 -27.71
CA ALA A 125 -3.59 -1.18 -27.67
C ALA A 125 -4.02 -2.37 -26.80
N LEU A 126 -4.88 -2.15 -25.80
CA LEU A 126 -5.53 -3.16 -25.00
C LEU A 126 -7.04 -3.03 -25.10
N GLU A 127 -7.74 -4.14 -24.87
CA GLU A 127 -9.19 -4.15 -24.67
C GLU A 127 -9.56 -4.94 -23.42
N GLU A 128 -10.71 -4.59 -22.84
CA GLU A 128 -11.31 -5.34 -21.74
C GLU A 128 -12.28 -6.39 -22.27
N TYR A 129 -12.24 -7.58 -21.69
CA TYR A 129 -13.19 -8.64 -21.99
C TYR A 129 -13.59 -9.37 -20.69
N GLU A 130 -14.79 -9.91 -20.67
CA GLU A 130 -15.27 -10.75 -19.58
C GLU A 130 -14.90 -12.22 -19.87
N ASN A 131 -14.16 -12.84 -18.93
CA ASN A 131 -13.81 -14.24 -19.07
C ASN A 131 -15.00 -15.15 -18.72
N SER A 132 -14.85 -16.48 -18.91
CA SER A 132 -15.87 -17.48 -18.59
C SER A 132 -16.32 -17.53 -17.12
N GLU A 133 -15.59 -16.88 -16.23
CA GLU A 133 -15.91 -16.78 -14.79
C GLU A 133 -16.58 -15.44 -14.43
N GLY A 134 -16.97 -14.62 -15.41
CA GLY A 134 -17.57 -13.30 -15.17
C GLY A 134 -16.60 -12.23 -14.66
N ARG A 135 -15.29 -12.38 -14.90
CA ARG A 135 -14.27 -11.45 -14.45
C ARG A 135 -13.73 -10.64 -15.63
N ASN A 136 -13.65 -9.32 -15.46
CA ASN A 136 -13.00 -8.45 -16.43
C ASN A 136 -11.50 -8.71 -16.49
N LYS A 137 -11.03 -9.02 -17.68
CA LYS A 137 -9.64 -9.24 -18.05
C LYS A 137 -9.23 -8.27 -19.15
N LYS A 138 -7.93 -8.15 -19.37
CA LYS A 138 -7.36 -7.33 -20.44
C LYS A 138 -6.57 -8.22 -21.38
N ARG A 139 -6.68 -7.95 -22.69
CA ARG A 139 -5.89 -8.62 -23.72
C ARG A 139 -5.39 -7.62 -24.76
N PRO A 140 -4.30 -7.91 -25.49
CA PRO A 140 -3.88 -7.07 -26.60
C PRO A 140 -4.90 -7.08 -27.73
N THR A 141 -5.03 -5.95 -28.40
CA THR A 141 -5.70 -5.83 -29.71
C THR A 141 -4.69 -6.12 -30.83
N GLU A 142 -5.11 -6.15 -32.09
CA GLU A 142 -4.18 -6.22 -33.25
C GLU A 142 -3.13 -5.11 -33.21
N MET A 143 -3.53 -3.89 -32.79
CA MET A 143 -2.60 -2.80 -32.56
C MET A 143 -1.61 -3.13 -31.43
N GLY A 144 -2.10 -3.66 -30.32
CA GLY A 144 -1.25 -4.05 -29.20
C GLY A 144 -0.24 -5.13 -29.59
N GLU A 145 -0.67 -6.13 -30.35
CA GLU A 145 0.22 -7.18 -30.87
C GLU A 145 1.28 -6.59 -31.79
N SER A 146 0.95 -5.65 -32.65
CA SER A 146 1.91 -4.96 -33.51
C SER A 146 2.93 -4.12 -32.75
N LEU A 147 2.59 -3.67 -31.53
CA LEU A 147 3.49 -2.99 -30.61
C LEU A 147 4.35 -3.93 -29.76
N GLY A 148 4.18 -5.24 -29.91
CA GLY A 148 4.93 -6.24 -29.14
C GLY A 148 4.30 -6.61 -27.78
N ILE A 149 3.00 -6.39 -27.61
CA ILE A 149 2.22 -6.86 -26.47
C ILE A 149 1.63 -8.22 -26.84
N SER A 150 1.75 -9.21 -25.93
CA SER A 150 1.24 -10.56 -26.18
C SER A 150 0.71 -11.21 -24.92
N GLU A 151 -0.01 -12.30 -25.06
CA GLU A 151 -0.45 -13.15 -23.94
C GLU A 151 0.54 -14.29 -23.73
N GLU A 152 0.91 -14.54 -22.49
CA GLU A 152 1.78 -15.65 -22.07
C GLU A 152 1.06 -16.49 -21.02
N LYS A 153 1.06 -17.81 -21.24
CA LYS A 153 0.56 -18.76 -20.26
C LYS A 153 1.63 -19.05 -19.22
N ARG A 154 1.31 -18.84 -17.95
CA ARG A 154 2.18 -19.12 -16.80
C ARG A 154 1.52 -20.10 -15.86
N SER A 155 2.33 -20.92 -15.20
CA SER A 155 1.87 -21.85 -14.18
C SER A 155 2.15 -21.27 -12.79
N GLY A 156 1.13 -21.27 -11.94
CA GLY A 156 1.19 -20.80 -10.56
C GLY A 156 0.73 -21.87 -9.55
N MET A 157 0.81 -21.55 -8.28
CA MET A 157 0.42 -22.47 -7.19
C MET A 157 -1.05 -22.92 -7.28
N TYR A 158 -1.92 -22.10 -7.89
CA TYR A 158 -3.37 -22.38 -8.01
C TYR A 158 -3.80 -22.76 -9.43
N GLY A 159 -2.85 -23.15 -10.29
CA GLY A 159 -3.11 -23.55 -11.68
C GLY A 159 -2.52 -22.56 -12.69
N ASP A 160 -2.83 -22.84 -13.95
CA ASP A 160 -2.37 -22.02 -15.08
C ASP A 160 -3.16 -20.73 -15.18
N TYR A 161 -2.49 -19.65 -15.53
CA TYR A 161 -3.09 -18.35 -15.76
C TYR A 161 -2.44 -17.64 -16.95
N ILE A 162 -3.19 -16.74 -17.57
CA ILE A 162 -2.72 -15.91 -18.68
C ILE A 162 -2.28 -14.54 -18.13
N VAL A 163 -1.11 -14.10 -18.58
CA VAL A 163 -0.53 -12.80 -18.26
C VAL A 163 -0.25 -12.05 -19.57
N VAL A 164 -0.63 -10.77 -19.64
CA VAL A 164 -0.24 -9.88 -20.73
C VAL A 164 1.19 -9.41 -20.49
N VAL A 165 2.05 -9.65 -21.47
CA VAL A 165 3.48 -9.34 -21.41
C VAL A 165 3.90 -8.39 -22.53
N TYR A 166 4.96 -7.64 -22.27
CA TYR A 166 5.48 -6.55 -23.08
C TYR A 166 6.93 -6.87 -23.47
N ASN A 167 7.19 -7.08 -24.75
CA ASN A 167 8.56 -7.24 -25.25
C ASN A 167 9.34 -5.93 -25.15
N LEU A 168 10.59 -5.90 -25.56
CA LEU A 168 11.45 -4.72 -25.50
C LEU A 168 10.84 -3.50 -26.21
N GLU A 169 10.27 -3.69 -27.39
CA GLU A 169 9.65 -2.62 -28.20
C GLU A 169 8.42 -2.04 -27.49
N ALA A 170 7.56 -2.90 -26.92
CA ALA A 170 6.40 -2.50 -26.14
C ALA A 170 6.80 -1.76 -24.85
N GLN A 171 7.87 -2.19 -24.19
CA GLN A 171 8.41 -1.47 -23.02
C GLN A 171 8.87 -0.06 -23.42
N GLN A 172 9.64 0.07 -24.50
CA GLN A 172 10.09 1.35 -25.03
C GLN A 172 8.91 2.25 -25.39
N PHE A 173 7.93 1.70 -26.10
CA PHE A 173 6.70 2.45 -26.46
C PHE A 173 5.99 3.02 -25.22
N VAL A 174 5.84 2.24 -24.14
CA VAL A 174 5.21 2.73 -22.90
C VAL A 174 6.04 3.85 -22.27
N ILE A 175 7.36 3.70 -22.22
CA ILE A 175 8.27 4.69 -21.61
C ILE A 175 8.32 5.98 -22.42
N ASP A 176 8.40 5.90 -23.74
CA ASP A 176 8.44 7.07 -24.63
C ASP A 176 7.14 7.89 -24.57
N ASN A 177 6.01 7.23 -24.27
CA ASN A 177 4.69 7.88 -24.16
C ASN A 177 4.27 8.17 -22.70
N LEU A 178 5.19 8.13 -21.74
CA LEU A 178 4.89 8.30 -20.33
C LEU A 178 4.23 9.66 -20.02
N SER A 179 4.57 10.72 -20.77
CA SER A 179 3.94 12.02 -20.64
C SER A 179 2.42 11.97 -20.89
N SER A 180 1.98 11.15 -21.85
CA SER A 180 0.56 10.95 -22.17
C SER A 180 -0.17 10.20 -21.06
N VAL A 181 0.50 9.19 -20.46
CA VAL A 181 -0.03 8.48 -19.29
C VAL A 181 -0.22 9.43 -18.10
N ILE A 182 0.76 10.29 -17.85
CA ILE A 182 0.72 11.28 -16.76
C ILE A 182 -0.40 12.29 -17.00
N ALA A 183 -0.54 12.78 -18.23
CA ALA A 183 -1.60 13.72 -18.59
C ALA A 183 -3.01 13.11 -18.41
N MET A 184 -3.19 11.85 -18.76
CA MET A 184 -4.46 11.14 -18.56
C MET A 184 -4.78 10.95 -17.07
N LYS A 185 -3.80 10.61 -16.25
CA LYS A 185 -3.98 10.41 -14.81
C LYS A 185 -4.36 11.68 -14.04
N ASN A 186 -3.95 12.84 -14.53
CA ASN A 186 -4.16 14.13 -13.86
C ASN A 186 -5.46 14.83 -14.32
N LYS A 187 -6.24 14.22 -15.24
CA LYS A 187 -7.59 14.64 -15.61
C LYS A 187 -8.59 14.16 -14.58
#